data_7793124557a4b107e440061f96ddeb9b
#
_entry.id   7793124557a4b107e440061f96ddeb9b
#
_cell.length_a   1.000
_cell.length_b   1.000
_cell.length_c   1.000
_cell.angle_alpha   90.00
_cell.angle_beta   90.00
_cell.angle_gamma   90.00
#
_symmetry.space_group_name_H-M   'P 1'
#
loop_
_entity.id
_entity.type
_entity.pdbx_description
1 polymer ?
#
loop_
_entity_poly.entity_id
_entity_poly.type
_entity_poly.pdbx_seq_one_letter_code
_entity_poly.pdbx_strand_id
1 'polypeptide(L)'
;MKTLLRGGYVVSGRGCRRADVLIDGEKVEMLGHIPPELAAQSEVVDVTGCMLFPGFIDAHTHFDLDVCSTTTADDFESGSKGAIRGGTTTVIDFACPNKGESLAYGLDLWHKKADGKCYCDYGFHMTIDDWNESIESELDAMFDAGITSFKMYLTYPAMMIGDGAVYRALKALKARGGIAGVHCENAGVIDARIAELKASGLGADVVSHPISRPDYLEAEAVSRLLRIAQAADAPVIIVHTTNRASLDEIAAARRRGQTVYVETCPQYLALDDGVYYDPDFSSAARYVCAPPIRSQEDSEALWKALRRGEVQTISTDHCSFTLEQKDMGRDDFTKIPGGLPGVETRGEVVYTVAINENKLSLGGVCRALSENPAKLYGLYPRKGVIAAGSDADIVVYDPGASHVLHGADMLSKAGYTPFEGFRTNGGVSKVYLRGQLQVDGGKVVGGKMGKYLKRGKCAL
;
A
#
# COMPACT_ATOMS: atom_id res chain seq x y z
N MET A 1 -24.39 -5.50 -21.47
CA MET A 1 -23.63 -5.85 -22.70
C MET A 1 -22.39 -6.58 -22.22
N LYS A 2 -22.01 -7.70 -22.88
CA LYS A 2 -20.79 -8.43 -22.51
C LYS A 2 -19.58 -7.78 -23.15
N THR A 3 -18.43 -7.85 -22.49
CA THR A 3 -17.15 -7.38 -23.03
C THR A 3 -16.19 -8.57 -23.13
N LEU A 4 -15.58 -8.74 -24.30
CA LEU A 4 -14.60 -9.80 -24.55
C LEU A 4 -13.21 -9.18 -24.73
N LEU A 5 -12.33 -9.38 -23.76
CA LEU A 5 -10.90 -9.06 -23.88
C LEU A 5 -10.22 -10.21 -24.63
N ARG A 6 -9.76 -9.96 -25.86
CA ARG A 6 -9.26 -11.01 -26.77
C ARG A 6 -7.75 -10.92 -26.97
N GLY A 7 -7.07 -12.06 -26.89
CA GLY A 7 -5.69 -12.24 -27.33
C GLY A 7 -4.62 -11.88 -26.30
N GLY A 8 -5.00 -11.51 -25.07
CA GLY A 8 -4.08 -11.12 -24.01
C GLY A 8 -3.43 -12.30 -23.28
N TYR A 9 -2.51 -11.96 -22.37
CA TYR A 9 -1.85 -12.90 -21.45
C TYR A 9 -2.39 -12.67 -20.03
N VAL A 10 -3.21 -13.58 -19.54
CA VAL A 10 -3.74 -13.51 -18.17
C VAL A 10 -2.65 -13.88 -17.18
N VAL A 11 -2.37 -12.98 -16.26
CA VAL A 11 -1.37 -13.12 -15.20
C VAL A 11 -2.04 -13.59 -13.90
N SER A 12 -1.39 -14.54 -13.25
CA SER A 12 -1.79 -15.05 -11.93
C SER A 12 -0.55 -15.23 -11.06
N GLY A 13 -0.71 -15.50 -9.77
CA GLY A 13 0.43 -15.81 -8.88
C GLY A 13 1.28 -17.00 -9.32
N ARG A 14 0.79 -17.83 -10.23
CA ARG A 14 1.51 -19.00 -10.80
C ARG A 14 2.27 -18.68 -12.09
N GLY A 15 2.07 -17.51 -12.68
CA GLY A 15 2.66 -17.08 -13.95
C GLY A 15 1.61 -16.52 -14.92
N CYS A 16 1.90 -16.52 -16.23
CA CYS A 16 0.99 -16.00 -17.23
C CYS A 16 0.66 -17.05 -18.30
N ARG A 17 -0.52 -16.94 -18.88
CA ARG A 17 -0.96 -17.77 -20.01
C ARG A 17 -1.81 -16.98 -20.98
N ARG A 18 -1.73 -17.27 -22.27
CA ARG A 18 -2.65 -16.69 -23.26
C ARG A 18 -4.06 -17.19 -23.03
N ALA A 19 -5.02 -16.29 -22.87
CA ALA A 19 -6.43 -16.61 -22.71
C ALA A 19 -7.29 -15.39 -22.97
N ASP A 20 -8.47 -15.59 -23.55
CA ASP A 20 -9.51 -14.57 -23.65
C ASP A 20 -10.25 -14.47 -22.33
N VAL A 21 -10.80 -13.30 -22.02
CA VAL A 21 -11.60 -13.04 -20.81
C VAL A 21 -12.95 -12.48 -21.23
N LEU A 22 -14.02 -13.19 -20.89
CA LEU A 22 -15.38 -12.73 -21.09
C LEU A 22 -15.90 -12.11 -19.79
N ILE A 23 -16.35 -10.89 -19.87
CA ILE A 23 -16.97 -10.12 -18.79
C ILE A 23 -18.47 -10.03 -19.03
N ASP A 24 -19.27 -10.34 -18.01
CA ASP A 24 -20.73 -10.13 -18.01
C ASP A 24 -21.11 -9.31 -16.77
N GLY A 25 -21.61 -8.10 -16.99
CA GLY A 25 -21.89 -7.16 -15.91
C GLY A 25 -20.66 -6.89 -15.04
N GLU A 26 -20.76 -7.10 -13.73
CA GLU A 26 -19.67 -6.86 -12.78
C GLU A 26 -18.67 -8.03 -12.66
N LYS A 27 -18.88 -9.15 -13.36
CA LYS A 27 -18.14 -10.40 -13.12
C LYS A 27 -17.38 -10.91 -14.34
N VAL A 28 -16.30 -11.62 -14.06
CA VAL A 28 -15.68 -12.51 -15.05
C VAL A 28 -16.61 -13.72 -15.22
N GLU A 29 -17.17 -13.87 -16.41
CA GLU A 29 -18.03 -15.02 -16.75
C GLU A 29 -17.21 -16.23 -17.15
N MET A 30 -16.23 -16.04 -18.04
CA MET A 30 -15.44 -17.14 -18.61
C MET A 30 -14.02 -16.72 -18.89
N LEU A 31 -13.09 -17.67 -18.81
CA LEU A 31 -11.67 -17.50 -19.09
C LEU A 31 -11.18 -18.65 -19.97
N GLY A 32 -10.49 -18.33 -21.06
CA GLY A 32 -9.91 -19.31 -21.99
C GLY A 32 -10.45 -19.18 -23.39
N HIS A 33 -10.88 -20.28 -23.99
CA HIS A 33 -11.54 -20.27 -25.31
C HIS A 33 -13.00 -19.85 -25.13
N ILE A 34 -13.38 -18.76 -25.77
CA ILE A 34 -14.78 -18.25 -25.71
C ILE A 34 -15.55 -18.77 -26.93
N PRO A 35 -16.72 -19.41 -26.72
CA PRO A 35 -17.57 -19.88 -27.81
C PRO A 35 -17.92 -18.77 -28.81
N PRO A 36 -17.92 -19.06 -30.14
CA PRO A 36 -18.22 -18.05 -31.16
C PRO A 36 -19.55 -17.31 -30.95
N GLU A 37 -20.55 -18.00 -30.43
CA GLU A 37 -21.88 -17.44 -30.18
C GLU A 37 -21.85 -16.37 -29.08
N LEU A 38 -21.04 -16.58 -28.03
CA LEU A 38 -20.85 -15.61 -26.96
C LEU A 38 -19.96 -14.44 -27.44
N ALA A 39 -18.93 -14.75 -28.23
CA ALA A 39 -18.06 -13.72 -28.82
C ALA A 39 -18.84 -12.78 -29.76
N ALA A 40 -19.77 -13.32 -30.56
CA ALA A 40 -20.61 -12.52 -31.47
C ALA A 40 -21.61 -11.60 -30.75
N GLN A 41 -21.93 -11.90 -29.49
CA GLN A 41 -22.84 -11.08 -28.65
C GLN A 41 -22.08 -10.10 -27.74
N SER A 42 -20.76 -10.02 -27.87
CA SER A 42 -19.92 -9.21 -26.99
C SER A 42 -19.26 -8.06 -27.75
N GLU A 43 -19.05 -6.96 -27.04
CA GLU A 43 -18.09 -5.95 -27.48
C GLU A 43 -16.67 -6.54 -27.38
N VAL A 44 -16.00 -6.66 -28.51
CA VAL A 44 -14.63 -7.23 -28.57
C VAL A 44 -13.61 -6.12 -28.42
N VAL A 45 -12.76 -6.25 -27.40
CA VAL A 45 -11.60 -5.38 -27.16
C VAL A 45 -10.34 -6.19 -27.44
N ASP A 46 -9.58 -5.77 -28.45
CA ASP A 46 -8.29 -6.39 -28.76
C ASP A 46 -7.25 -5.96 -27.73
N VAL A 47 -6.70 -6.94 -27.02
CA VAL A 47 -5.63 -6.79 -26.03
C VAL A 47 -4.44 -7.71 -26.35
N THR A 48 -4.26 -7.97 -27.65
CA THR A 48 -3.17 -8.82 -28.14
C THR A 48 -1.82 -8.25 -27.71
N GLY A 49 -0.99 -9.09 -27.09
CA GLY A 49 0.33 -8.71 -26.58
C GLY A 49 0.32 -8.08 -25.18
N CYS A 50 -0.82 -7.65 -24.67
CA CYS A 50 -0.94 -7.06 -23.33
C CYS A 50 -0.98 -8.12 -22.23
N MET A 51 -0.52 -7.74 -21.04
CA MET A 51 -0.67 -8.51 -19.82
C MET A 51 -1.97 -8.11 -19.12
N LEU A 52 -2.81 -9.10 -18.76
CA LEU A 52 -4.05 -8.90 -18.03
C LEU A 52 -3.79 -9.27 -16.57
N PHE A 53 -3.58 -8.28 -15.72
CA PHE A 53 -3.47 -8.49 -14.27
C PHE A 53 -4.86 -8.39 -13.61
N PRO A 54 -5.11 -9.15 -12.51
CA PRO A 54 -6.19 -8.78 -11.60
C PRO A 54 -5.96 -7.35 -11.11
N GLY A 55 -7.02 -6.59 -10.92
CA GLY A 55 -6.93 -5.25 -10.38
C GLY A 55 -5.99 -5.19 -9.19
N PHE A 56 -5.08 -4.21 -9.19
CA PHE A 56 -4.13 -4.04 -8.09
C PHE A 56 -4.88 -3.59 -6.83
N ILE A 57 -4.39 -4.05 -5.66
CA ILE A 57 -4.92 -3.69 -4.35
C ILE A 57 -3.81 -2.97 -3.59
N ASP A 58 -4.06 -1.73 -3.21
CA ASP A 58 -3.18 -0.97 -2.34
C ASP A 58 -3.77 -0.95 -0.93
N ALA A 59 -3.14 -1.68 -0.03
CA ALA A 59 -3.64 -1.84 1.33
C ALA A 59 -2.98 -0.91 2.34
N HIS A 60 -2.37 0.21 1.87
CA HIS A 60 -1.73 1.18 2.73
C HIS A 60 -1.77 2.57 2.10
N THR A 61 -2.83 3.30 2.39
CA THR A 61 -3.02 4.69 1.92
C THR A 61 -3.51 5.58 3.08
N HIS A 62 -3.24 6.86 2.99
CA HIS A 62 -3.60 7.89 3.96
C HIS A 62 -4.21 9.10 3.25
N PHE A 63 -5.45 8.93 2.77
CA PHE A 63 -6.19 10.00 2.12
C PHE A 63 -6.92 10.87 3.15
N ASP A 64 -6.90 12.19 2.94
CA ASP A 64 -7.62 13.16 3.79
C ASP A 64 -7.31 12.98 5.29
N LEU A 65 -6.02 12.74 5.60
CA LEU A 65 -5.54 12.50 6.96
C LEU A 65 -4.94 13.78 7.55
N ASP A 66 -5.45 14.17 8.71
CA ASP A 66 -4.86 15.23 9.53
C ASP A 66 -3.67 14.69 10.30
N VAL A 67 -2.45 15.11 9.92
CA VAL A 67 -1.17 14.62 10.48
C VAL A 67 -0.06 15.65 10.25
N CYS A 68 1.00 15.61 11.05
CA CYS A 68 2.15 16.52 10.91
C CYS A 68 1.78 18.00 10.93
N SER A 69 0.78 18.38 11.71
CA SER A 69 0.24 19.76 11.81
C SER A 69 -0.33 20.29 10.49
N THR A 70 -0.73 19.43 9.58
CA THR A 70 -1.37 19.74 8.29
C THR A 70 -2.31 18.60 7.90
N THR A 71 -2.85 18.62 6.69
CA THR A 71 -3.67 17.53 6.13
C THR A 71 -2.98 17.02 4.87
N THR A 72 -3.04 15.70 4.60
CA THR A 72 -2.50 15.14 3.35
C THR A 72 -3.13 15.81 2.14
N ALA A 73 -2.34 16.02 1.09
CA ALA A 73 -2.76 16.76 -0.11
C ALA A 73 -3.91 16.06 -0.87
N ASP A 74 -3.85 14.73 -0.94
CA ASP A 74 -4.88 13.95 -1.59
C ASP A 74 -6.01 13.58 -0.63
N ASP A 75 -7.24 13.87 -1.05
CA ASP A 75 -8.46 13.34 -0.47
C ASP A 75 -8.86 12.02 -1.15
N PHE A 76 -9.98 11.42 -0.72
CA PHE A 76 -10.49 10.18 -1.31
C PHE A 76 -10.85 10.31 -2.79
N GLU A 77 -11.21 11.50 -3.26
CA GLU A 77 -11.48 11.73 -4.68
C GLU A 77 -10.21 11.72 -5.51
N SER A 78 -9.25 12.58 -5.19
CA SER A 78 -8.00 12.68 -5.96
C SER A 78 -7.12 11.45 -5.79
N GLY A 79 -6.97 10.94 -4.58
CA GLY A 79 -6.18 9.74 -4.31
C GLY A 79 -6.72 8.50 -5.01
N SER A 80 -8.04 8.24 -4.94
CA SER A 80 -8.65 7.10 -5.64
C SER A 80 -8.65 7.28 -7.17
N LYS A 81 -8.70 8.52 -7.66
CA LYS A 81 -8.57 8.81 -9.09
C LYS A 81 -7.15 8.52 -9.59
N GLY A 82 -6.12 8.88 -8.82
CA GLY A 82 -4.75 8.46 -9.09
C GLY A 82 -4.58 6.95 -9.01
N ALA A 83 -5.16 6.32 -7.98
CA ALA A 83 -5.13 4.88 -7.79
C ALA A 83 -5.65 4.12 -9.01
N ILE A 84 -6.86 4.46 -9.50
CA ILE A 84 -7.46 3.77 -10.64
C ILE A 84 -6.66 3.98 -11.92
N ARG A 85 -6.08 5.19 -12.14
CA ARG A 85 -5.18 5.46 -13.28
C ARG A 85 -3.97 4.53 -13.26
N GLY A 86 -3.39 4.29 -12.08
CA GLY A 86 -2.25 3.38 -11.88
C GLY A 86 -2.60 1.89 -11.83
N GLY A 87 -3.86 1.51 -12.14
CA GLY A 87 -4.31 0.12 -12.13
C GLY A 87 -4.78 -0.39 -10.77
N THR A 88 -4.81 0.44 -9.74
CA THR A 88 -5.30 0.06 -8.41
C THR A 88 -6.82 0.18 -8.37
N THR A 89 -7.50 -0.97 -8.36
CA THR A 89 -8.97 -1.05 -8.35
C THR A 89 -9.55 -1.12 -6.93
N THR A 90 -8.71 -1.29 -5.93
CA THR A 90 -9.11 -1.31 -4.53
C THR A 90 -8.03 -0.69 -3.67
N VAL A 91 -8.43 0.22 -2.77
CA VAL A 91 -7.58 0.76 -1.71
C VAL A 91 -8.10 0.32 -0.34
N ILE A 92 -7.21 0.14 0.63
CA ILE A 92 -7.59 -0.04 2.03
C ILE A 92 -6.87 1.06 2.81
N ASP A 93 -7.64 2.06 3.21
CA ASP A 93 -7.16 3.25 3.91
C ASP A 93 -7.23 3.06 5.44
N PHE A 94 -6.66 3.98 6.21
CA PHE A 94 -6.63 3.90 7.66
C PHE A 94 -7.62 4.88 8.28
N ALA A 95 -8.70 4.36 8.88
CA ALA A 95 -9.55 5.14 9.75
C ALA A 95 -8.79 5.43 11.07
N CYS A 96 -8.44 6.69 11.29
CA CYS A 96 -7.61 7.15 12.39
C CYS A 96 -8.42 8.07 13.32
N PRO A 97 -9.13 7.52 14.32
CA PRO A 97 -9.64 8.34 15.42
C PRO A 97 -8.47 8.96 16.19
N ASN A 98 -8.70 10.07 16.90
CA ASN A 98 -7.72 10.60 17.82
C ASN A 98 -7.82 9.91 19.20
N LYS A 99 -6.76 9.98 20.00
CA LYS A 99 -6.80 9.48 21.39
C LYS A 99 -8.01 10.02 22.14
N GLY A 100 -8.76 9.10 22.76
CA GLY A 100 -9.98 9.41 23.50
C GLY A 100 -11.26 9.42 22.65
N GLU A 101 -11.17 9.29 21.33
CA GLU A 101 -12.33 9.08 20.47
C GLU A 101 -12.64 7.58 20.34
N SER A 102 -13.89 7.26 20.02
CA SER A 102 -14.33 5.86 19.82
C SER A 102 -13.95 5.35 18.42
N LEU A 103 -13.79 4.04 18.29
CA LEU A 103 -13.57 3.41 16.97
C LEU A 103 -14.77 3.65 16.04
N ALA A 104 -15.99 3.63 16.59
CA ALA A 104 -17.22 3.90 15.84
C ALA A 104 -17.21 5.34 15.27
N TYR A 105 -16.80 6.33 16.06
CA TYR A 105 -16.66 7.71 15.57
C TYR A 105 -15.63 7.80 14.43
N GLY A 106 -14.45 7.16 14.58
CA GLY A 106 -13.43 7.13 13.55
C GLY A 106 -13.94 6.50 12.25
N LEU A 107 -14.68 5.39 12.35
CA LEU A 107 -15.28 4.73 11.20
C LEU A 107 -16.30 5.63 10.48
N ASP A 108 -17.20 6.25 11.22
CA ASP A 108 -18.20 7.18 10.67
C ASP A 108 -17.56 8.38 9.97
N LEU A 109 -16.47 8.90 10.55
CA LEU A 109 -15.72 10.01 9.97
C LEU A 109 -15.10 9.59 8.62
N TRP A 110 -14.48 8.41 8.53
CA TRP A 110 -13.88 7.92 7.29
C TRP A 110 -14.93 7.62 6.23
N HIS A 111 -16.09 7.08 6.60
CA HIS A 111 -17.22 6.96 5.69
C HIS A 111 -17.65 8.32 5.11
N LYS A 112 -17.77 9.36 5.92
CA LYS A 112 -18.08 10.73 5.44
C LYS A 112 -17.04 11.30 4.49
N LYS A 113 -15.76 10.93 4.68
CA LYS A 113 -14.66 11.33 3.79
C LYS A 113 -14.68 10.57 2.46
N ALA A 114 -15.07 9.28 2.44
CA ALA A 114 -14.91 8.38 1.30
C ALA A 114 -16.18 8.12 0.50
N ASP A 115 -17.34 7.98 1.17
CA ASP A 115 -18.58 7.50 0.53
C ASP A 115 -19.03 8.43 -0.61
N GLY A 116 -19.25 7.82 -1.79
CA GLY A 116 -19.66 8.53 -3.02
C GLY A 116 -18.57 9.37 -3.69
N LYS A 117 -17.33 9.37 -3.19
CA LYS A 117 -16.21 10.15 -3.75
C LYS A 117 -15.20 9.30 -4.51
N CYS A 118 -15.09 8.00 -4.20
CA CYS A 118 -14.02 7.14 -4.69
C CYS A 118 -14.23 6.69 -6.15
N TYR A 119 -13.14 6.66 -6.92
CA TYR A 119 -13.07 6.10 -8.28
C TYR A 119 -12.79 4.60 -8.29
N CYS A 120 -12.15 4.06 -7.24
CA CYS A 120 -11.93 2.63 -7.03
C CYS A 120 -12.68 2.14 -5.79
N ASP A 121 -12.82 0.83 -5.63
CA ASP A 121 -13.40 0.25 -4.43
C ASP A 121 -12.48 0.53 -3.21
N TYR A 122 -13.06 0.58 -2.02
CA TYR A 122 -12.31 0.91 -0.82
C TYR A 122 -12.76 0.10 0.40
N GLY A 123 -11.86 -0.02 1.34
CA GLY A 123 -12.09 -0.53 2.68
C GLY A 123 -11.25 0.24 3.68
N PHE A 124 -11.39 -0.11 4.97
CA PHE A 124 -10.63 0.57 6.02
C PHE A 124 -9.92 -0.42 6.93
N HIS A 125 -8.70 -0.09 7.33
CA HIS A 125 -8.11 -0.55 8.57
C HIS A 125 -8.59 0.38 9.69
N MET A 126 -8.67 -0.10 10.93
CA MET A 126 -8.95 0.74 12.08
C MET A 126 -7.66 0.96 12.89
N THR A 127 -7.29 2.20 13.11
CA THR A 127 -6.17 2.56 13.99
C THR A 127 -6.57 2.41 15.45
N ILE A 128 -5.70 1.78 16.25
CA ILE A 128 -5.80 1.67 17.70
C ILE A 128 -4.66 2.50 18.29
N ASP A 129 -4.97 3.70 18.72
CA ASP A 129 -4.05 4.68 19.34
C ASP A 129 -4.27 4.83 20.84
N ASP A 130 -5.26 4.14 21.38
CA ASP A 130 -5.53 3.95 22.81
C ASP A 130 -6.02 2.51 23.05
N TRP A 131 -5.87 2.02 24.30
CA TRP A 131 -6.36 0.71 24.69
C TRP A 131 -6.95 0.74 26.11
N ASN A 132 -8.25 0.59 26.17
CA ASN A 132 -9.05 0.53 27.39
C ASN A 132 -10.29 -0.35 27.16
N GLU A 133 -11.11 -0.55 28.20
CA GLU A 133 -12.31 -1.42 28.14
C GLU A 133 -13.32 -0.91 27.09
N SER A 134 -13.45 0.40 26.91
CA SER A 134 -14.35 1.00 25.91
C SER A 134 -13.91 0.59 24.50
N ILE A 135 -12.63 0.79 24.15
CA ILE A 135 -12.08 0.42 22.85
C ILE A 135 -12.23 -1.08 22.59
N GLU A 136 -11.92 -1.92 23.58
CA GLU A 136 -12.07 -3.37 23.44
C GLU A 136 -13.52 -3.79 23.16
N SER A 137 -14.49 -3.13 23.81
CA SER A 137 -15.93 -3.42 23.64
C SER A 137 -16.47 -3.06 22.26
N GLU A 138 -15.83 -2.16 21.53
CA GLU A 138 -16.24 -1.75 20.17
C GLU A 138 -15.72 -2.69 19.06
N LEU A 139 -14.78 -3.61 19.36
CA LEU A 139 -14.17 -4.46 18.35
C LEU A 139 -15.21 -5.29 17.58
N ASP A 140 -16.19 -5.87 18.27
CA ASP A 140 -17.19 -6.71 17.60
C ASP A 140 -17.98 -5.91 16.56
N ALA A 141 -18.34 -4.65 16.85
CA ALA A 141 -18.98 -3.76 15.90
C ALA A 141 -18.08 -3.44 14.70
N MET A 142 -16.75 -3.33 14.90
CA MET A 142 -15.80 -3.16 13.79
C MET A 142 -15.78 -4.39 12.87
N PHE A 143 -15.78 -5.60 13.45
CA PHE A 143 -15.85 -6.82 12.65
C PHE A 143 -17.17 -6.95 11.88
N ASP A 144 -18.31 -6.58 12.46
CA ASP A 144 -19.62 -6.56 11.80
C ASP A 144 -19.67 -5.53 10.65
N ALA A 145 -18.95 -4.43 10.79
CA ALA A 145 -18.75 -3.45 9.73
C ALA A 145 -17.81 -3.96 8.60
N GLY A 146 -17.13 -5.11 8.79
CA GLY A 146 -16.21 -5.69 7.81
C GLY A 146 -14.77 -5.20 7.96
N ILE A 147 -14.42 -4.60 9.11
CA ILE A 147 -13.04 -4.24 9.47
C ILE A 147 -12.43 -5.41 10.21
N THR A 148 -11.50 -6.11 9.57
CA THR A 148 -10.83 -7.30 10.11
C THR A 148 -9.33 -7.11 10.30
N SER A 149 -8.83 -5.93 9.96
CA SER A 149 -7.42 -5.56 10.12
C SER A 149 -7.32 -4.19 10.80
N PHE A 150 -6.30 -4.06 11.65
CA PHE A 150 -6.09 -2.92 12.53
C PHE A 150 -4.69 -2.38 12.40
N LYS A 151 -4.44 -1.12 12.82
CA LYS A 151 -3.11 -0.50 12.81
C LYS A 151 -2.73 -0.08 14.22
N MET A 152 -1.47 -0.32 14.58
CA MET A 152 -0.86 0.20 15.80
C MET A 152 0.50 0.83 15.48
N TYR A 153 0.98 1.67 16.37
CA TYR A 153 2.23 2.40 16.23
C TYR A 153 3.11 2.22 17.45
N LEU A 154 4.41 2.02 17.26
CA LEU A 154 5.43 1.99 18.31
C LEU A 154 6.22 3.32 18.37
N THR A 155 5.86 4.27 17.54
CA THR A 155 6.39 5.63 17.48
C THR A 155 5.25 6.64 17.30
N TYR A 156 5.55 7.94 17.30
CA TYR A 156 4.61 9.05 17.27
C TYR A 156 3.77 9.18 18.55
N PRO A 157 4.12 10.10 19.46
CA PRO A 157 3.43 10.24 20.78
C PRO A 157 1.91 10.34 20.70
N ALA A 158 1.38 10.96 19.64
CA ALA A 158 -0.06 11.07 19.42
C ALA A 158 -0.76 9.73 19.10
N MET A 159 -0.04 8.75 18.55
CA MET A 159 -0.61 7.50 17.99
C MET A 159 -0.09 6.25 18.70
N MET A 160 1.10 6.30 19.31
CA MET A 160 1.71 5.11 19.91
C MET A 160 1.00 4.64 21.17
N ILE A 161 0.97 3.33 21.36
CA ILE A 161 0.49 2.68 22.59
C ILE A 161 1.63 1.83 23.20
N GLY A 162 1.57 1.65 24.53
CA GLY A 162 2.61 0.91 25.26
C GLY A 162 2.53 -0.61 25.06
N ASP A 163 3.62 -1.31 25.30
CA ASP A 163 3.79 -2.76 25.07
C ASP A 163 2.67 -3.62 25.70
N GLY A 164 2.21 -3.27 26.92
CA GLY A 164 1.11 -3.96 27.57
C GLY A 164 -0.23 -3.77 26.88
N ALA A 165 -0.46 -2.61 26.25
CA ALA A 165 -1.65 -2.33 25.43
C ALA A 165 -1.57 -3.10 24.10
N VAL A 166 -0.42 -3.09 23.41
CA VAL A 166 -0.17 -3.90 22.22
C VAL A 166 -0.45 -5.39 22.49
N TYR A 167 0.06 -5.92 23.60
CA TYR A 167 -0.18 -7.31 23.98
C TYR A 167 -1.67 -7.63 24.11
N ARG A 168 -2.44 -6.80 24.85
CA ARG A 168 -3.88 -7.01 25.05
C ARG A 168 -4.65 -6.86 23.74
N ALA A 169 -4.34 -5.83 22.94
CA ALA A 169 -4.94 -5.62 21.64
C ALA A 169 -4.73 -6.83 20.71
N LEU A 170 -3.51 -7.33 20.59
CA LEU A 170 -3.21 -8.52 19.76
C LEU A 170 -4.01 -9.75 20.20
N LYS A 171 -4.16 -9.98 21.51
CA LYS A 171 -5.00 -11.10 22.02
C LYS A 171 -6.47 -10.92 21.65
N ALA A 172 -7.01 -9.74 21.85
CA ALA A 172 -8.42 -9.43 21.57
C ALA A 172 -8.74 -9.56 20.07
N LEU A 173 -7.81 -9.07 19.21
CA LEU A 173 -7.94 -9.19 17.75
C LEU A 173 -7.85 -10.64 17.29
N LYS A 174 -6.86 -11.40 17.78
CA LYS A 174 -6.73 -12.82 17.47
C LYS A 174 -7.98 -13.61 17.81
N ALA A 175 -8.56 -13.40 18.99
CA ALA A 175 -9.77 -14.07 19.44
C ALA A 175 -10.94 -13.92 18.47
N ARG A 176 -10.97 -12.82 17.71
CA ARG A 176 -11.99 -12.50 16.69
C ARG A 176 -11.56 -12.89 15.26
N GLY A 177 -10.32 -13.38 15.08
CA GLY A 177 -9.75 -13.68 13.77
C GLY A 177 -9.29 -12.45 13.00
N GLY A 178 -8.99 -11.36 13.71
CA GLY A 178 -8.40 -10.15 13.16
C GLY A 178 -6.89 -10.18 13.15
N ILE A 179 -6.29 -9.20 12.48
CA ILE A 179 -4.85 -9.03 12.37
C ILE A 179 -4.46 -7.57 12.53
N ALA A 180 -3.28 -7.31 13.07
CA ALA A 180 -2.75 -5.95 13.18
C ALA A 180 -1.50 -5.75 12.33
N GLY A 181 -1.47 -4.65 11.57
CA GLY A 181 -0.28 -4.05 11.00
C GLY A 181 0.35 -3.09 12.01
N VAL A 182 1.68 -3.12 12.15
CA VAL A 182 2.34 -2.28 13.15
C VAL A 182 3.50 -1.50 12.54
N HIS A 183 3.51 -0.18 12.76
CA HIS A 183 4.64 0.68 12.46
C HIS A 183 5.70 0.50 13.54
N CYS A 184 6.88 0.04 13.15
CA CYS A 184 7.95 -0.36 14.05
C CYS A 184 9.16 0.56 13.95
N GLU A 185 9.24 1.56 14.83
CA GLU A 185 10.45 2.38 15.08
C GLU A 185 10.58 2.65 16.58
N ASN A 186 11.80 2.78 17.09
CA ASN A 186 12.07 3.08 18.49
C ASN A 186 11.96 4.58 18.78
N ALA A 187 10.79 5.03 19.26
CA ALA A 187 10.50 6.43 19.52
C ALA A 187 11.53 7.09 20.46
N GLY A 188 11.83 6.46 21.60
CA GLY A 188 12.67 7.07 22.63
C GLY A 188 14.09 7.34 22.18
N VAL A 189 14.70 6.43 21.43
CA VAL A 189 16.05 6.62 20.89
C VAL A 189 16.04 7.62 19.74
N ILE A 190 15.02 7.58 18.88
CA ILE A 190 14.86 8.58 17.80
C ILE A 190 14.77 9.99 18.39
N ASP A 191 13.94 10.21 19.42
CA ASP A 191 13.79 11.52 20.07
C ASP A 191 15.11 12.03 20.67
N ALA A 192 15.87 11.14 21.32
CA ALA A 192 17.20 11.48 21.86
C ALA A 192 18.17 11.88 20.73
N ARG A 193 18.24 11.12 19.63
CA ARG A 193 19.09 11.44 18.47
C ARG A 193 18.68 12.75 17.78
N ILE A 194 17.37 13.02 17.67
CA ILE A 194 16.87 14.31 17.17
C ILE A 194 17.40 15.46 18.04
N ALA A 195 17.32 15.32 19.37
CA ALA A 195 17.83 16.34 20.28
C ALA A 195 19.33 16.56 20.12
N GLU A 196 20.12 15.50 19.99
CA GLU A 196 21.57 15.56 19.74
C GLU A 196 21.91 16.27 18.41
N LEU A 197 21.21 15.93 17.32
CA LEU A 197 21.39 16.56 16.00
C LEU A 197 21.05 18.06 16.05
N LYS A 198 19.97 18.44 16.70
CA LYS A 198 19.60 19.85 16.89
C LYS A 198 20.65 20.60 17.72
N ALA A 199 21.17 20.00 18.80
CA ALA A 199 22.18 20.57 19.62
C ALA A 199 23.53 20.76 18.91
N SER A 200 23.82 19.91 17.91
CA SER A 200 25.03 20.02 17.07
C SER A 200 24.88 20.95 15.85
N GLY A 201 23.74 21.65 15.73
CA GLY A 201 23.51 22.61 14.65
C GLY A 201 22.98 22.02 13.35
N LEU A 202 22.65 20.75 13.35
CA LEU A 202 22.12 20.01 12.16
C LEU A 202 20.59 19.99 12.10
N GLY A 203 19.92 20.86 12.86
CA GLY A 203 18.46 20.88 12.98
C GLY A 203 17.73 21.26 11.68
N ALA A 204 18.35 22.00 10.76
CA ALA A 204 17.77 22.38 9.49
C ALA A 204 18.11 21.42 8.33
N ASP A 205 19.05 20.49 8.54
CA ASP A 205 19.52 19.62 7.46
C ASP A 205 18.58 18.44 7.22
N VAL A 206 18.12 18.27 5.99
CA VAL A 206 17.22 17.15 5.61
C VAL A 206 17.86 15.79 5.92
N VAL A 207 19.15 15.65 5.72
CA VAL A 207 19.90 14.41 6.00
C VAL A 207 19.83 13.98 7.47
N SER A 208 19.51 14.91 8.38
CA SER A 208 19.28 14.60 9.80
C SER A 208 18.07 13.69 10.01
N HIS A 209 17.13 13.66 9.06
CA HIS A 209 15.98 12.77 9.12
C HIS A 209 16.40 11.27 9.09
N PRO A 210 17.08 10.75 8.06
CA PRO A 210 17.53 9.36 8.09
C PRO A 210 18.61 9.09 9.17
N ILE A 211 19.47 10.03 9.49
CA ILE A 211 20.48 9.89 10.55
C ILE A 211 19.80 9.68 11.92
N SER A 212 18.71 10.38 12.22
CA SER A 212 17.97 10.19 13.48
C SER A 212 17.26 8.84 13.56
N ARG A 213 16.98 8.18 12.43
CA ARG A 213 16.18 6.96 12.27
C ARG A 213 16.96 5.84 11.58
N PRO A 214 18.12 5.40 12.12
CA PRO A 214 18.89 4.34 11.48
C PRO A 214 18.12 3.01 11.45
N ASP A 215 18.51 2.14 10.54
CA ASP A 215 17.87 0.84 10.26
C ASP A 215 17.76 -0.07 11.50
N TYR A 216 18.76 -0.08 12.36
CA TYR A 216 18.74 -0.90 13.58
C TYR A 216 17.69 -0.47 14.62
N LEU A 217 17.17 0.77 14.57
CA LEU A 217 16.07 1.22 15.44
C LEU A 217 14.70 0.72 14.93
N GLU A 218 14.56 0.51 13.63
CA GLU A 218 13.43 -0.22 13.05
C GLU A 218 13.52 -1.70 13.42
N ALA A 219 14.68 -2.32 13.24
CA ALA A 219 14.91 -3.73 13.57
C ALA A 219 14.68 -4.03 15.07
N GLU A 220 15.11 -3.14 15.97
CA GLU A 220 14.82 -3.26 17.41
C GLU A 220 13.33 -3.27 17.68
N ALA A 221 12.58 -2.32 17.12
CA ALA A 221 11.15 -2.23 17.34
C ALA A 221 10.40 -3.44 16.72
N VAL A 222 10.86 -3.93 15.56
CA VAL A 222 10.37 -5.19 14.96
C VAL A 222 10.62 -6.36 15.90
N SER A 223 11.85 -6.51 16.43
CA SER A 223 12.19 -7.59 17.37
C SER A 223 11.33 -7.54 18.62
N ARG A 224 11.14 -6.36 19.21
CA ARG A 224 10.28 -6.12 20.38
C ARG A 224 8.83 -6.51 20.11
N LEU A 225 8.25 -6.03 19.01
CA LEU A 225 6.89 -6.40 18.61
C LEU A 225 6.74 -7.90 18.44
N LEU A 226 7.69 -8.57 17.79
CA LEU A 226 7.63 -10.01 17.55
C LEU A 226 7.70 -10.82 18.86
N ARG A 227 8.37 -10.33 19.91
CA ARG A 227 8.32 -10.95 21.25
C ARG A 227 6.99 -10.74 21.94
N ILE A 228 6.38 -9.56 21.79
CA ILE A 228 5.03 -9.28 22.31
C ILE A 228 4.00 -10.17 21.58
N ALA A 229 4.08 -10.25 20.25
CA ALA A 229 3.20 -11.11 19.43
C ALA A 229 3.37 -12.61 19.79
N GLN A 230 4.60 -13.05 20.10
CA GLN A 230 4.86 -14.41 20.61
C GLN A 230 4.15 -14.66 21.93
N ALA A 231 4.22 -13.72 22.87
CA ALA A 231 3.54 -13.84 24.17
C ALA A 231 2.00 -13.82 24.01
N ALA A 232 1.48 -13.07 23.03
CA ALA A 232 0.06 -13.03 22.68
C ALA A 232 -0.38 -14.24 21.84
N ASP A 233 0.55 -15.02 21.32
CA ASP A 233 0.33 -16.07 20.31
C ASP A 233 -0.50 -15.56 19.12
N ALA A 234 -0.22 -14.35 18.63
CA ALA A 234 -1.00 -13.65 17.62
C ALA A 234 -0.21 -13.44 16.32
N PRO A 235 -0.87 -13.55 15.14
CA PRO A 235 -0.27 -13.15 13.89
C PRO A 235 -0.15 -11.61 13.82
N VAL A 236 0.89 -11.13 13.13
CA VAL A 236 1.12 -9.70 12.92
C VAL A 236 1.59 -9.41 11.49
N ILE A 237 1.40 -8.18 11.05
CA ILE A 237 1.97 -7.64 9.83
C ILE A 237 3.00 -6.59 10.21
N ILE A 238 4.24 -6.73 9.74
CA ILE A 238 5.22 -5.65 9.77
C ILE A 238 4.99 -4.84 8.51
N VAL A 239 4.44 -3.63 8.66
CA VAL A 239 4.12 -2.77 7.51
C VAL A 239 5.36 -2.02 7.04
N HIS A 240 5.38 -1.56 5.79
CA HIS A 240 6.42 -0.70 5.18
C HIS A 240 7.86 -1.03 5.65
N THR A 241 8.23 -2.32 5.72
CA THR A 241 9.56 -2.79 6.09
C THR A 241 10.60 -2.29 5.10
N THR A 242 11.71 -1.73 5.59
CA THR A 242 12.69 -1.00 4.75
C THR A 242 14.04 -1.66 4.61
N ASN A 243 14.45 -2.60 5.50
CA ASN A 243 15.85 -2.98 5.62
C ASN A 243 16.07 -4.46 5.93
N ARG A 244 17.32 -4.90 5.72
CA ARG A 244 17.77 -6.28 5.96
C ARG A 244 17.69 -6.67 7.43
N ALA A 245 18.09 -5.77 8.35
CA ALA A 245 18.12 -6.10 9.77
C ALA A 245 16.72 -6.45 10.29
N SER A 246 15.69 -5.73 9.86
CA SER A 246 14.29 -6.06 10.16
C SER A 246 13.87 -7.41 9.57
N LEU A 247 14.28 -7.73 8.33
CA LEU A 247 13.99 -9.03 7.72
C LEU A 247 14.67 -10.19 8.48
N ASP A 248 15.86 -9.99 9.02
CA ASP A 248 16.57 -11.00 9.82
C ASP A 248 15.83 -11.31 11.14
N GLU A 249 15.29 -10.29 11.83
CA GLU A 249 14.44 -10.45 13.01
C GLU A 249 13.14 -11.19 12.68
N ILE A 250 12.51 -10.86 11.57
CA ILE A 250 11.29 -11.54 11.09
C ILE A 250 11.59 -13.00 10.77
N ALA A 251 12.69 -13.29 10.08
CA ALA A 251 13.11 -14.66 9.79
C ALA A 251 13.37 -15.46 11.07
N ALA A 252 13.99 -14.84 12.10
CA ALA A 252 14.18 -15.45 13.39
C ALA A 252 12.84 -15.77 14.10
N ALA A 253 11.86 -14.88 14.01
CA ALA A 253 10.52 -15.10 14.57
C ALA A 253 9.79 -16.27 13.85
N ARG A 254 9.84 -16.30 12.52
CA ARG A 254 9.26 -17.40 11.73
C ARG A 254 9.91 -18.75 12.05
N ARG A 255 11.23 -18.79 12.27
CA ARG A 255 11.91 -20.03 12.74
C ARG A 255 11.43 -20.51 14.11
N ARG A 256 10.90 -19.61 14.96
CA ARG A 256 10.24 -19.95 16.23
C ARG A 256 8.78 -20.38 16.06
N GLY A 257 8.26 -20.47 14.83
CA GLY A 257 6.90 -20.87 14.52
C GLY A 257 5.86 -19.72 14.52
N GLN A 258 6.31 -18.46 14.59
CA GLN A 258 5.38 -17.32 14.56
C GLN A 258 4.85 -17.03 13.15
N THR A 259 3.56 -16.69 13.04
CA THR A 259 2.95 -16.19 11.82
C THR A 259 3.22 -14.68 11.72
N VAL A 260 4.07 -14.31 10.78
CA VAL A 260 4.44 -12.91 10.53
C VAL A 260 4.31 -12.62 9.04
N TYR A 261 3.49 -11.66 8.67
CA TYR A 261 3.40 -11.13 7.32
C TYR A 261 4.21 -9.84 7.21
N VAL A 262 4.64 -9.52 5.99
CA VAL A 262 5.53 -8.39 5.74
C VAL A 262 5.03 -7.62 4.53
N GLU A 263 5.00 -6.31 4.67
CA GLU A 263 4.74 -5.36 3.62
C GLU A 263 5.99 -4.50 3.38
N THR A 264 6.23 -4.13 2.13
CA THR A 264 7.21 -3.09 1.75
C THR A 264 6.56 -2.12 0.77
N CYS A 265 7.32 -1.09 0.34
CA CYS A 265 6.80 -0.03 -0.53
C CYS A 265 7.70 0.19 -1.76
N PRO A 266 7.16 0.75 -2.87
CA PRO A 266 7.93 1.00 -4.10
C PRO A 266 9.16 1.88 -3.88
N GLN A 267 9.08 2.89 -3.00
CA GLN A 267 10.18 3.79 -2.69
C GLN A 267 11.40 3.06 -2.11
N TYR A 268 11.19 2.01 -1.30
CA TYR A 268 12.27 1.20 -0.73
C TYR A 268 12.85 0.18 -1.72
N LEU A 269 12.16 -0.04 -2.84
CA LEU A 269 12.54 -0.99 -3.89
C LEU A 269 13.22 -0.34 -5.09
N ALA A 270 12.99 0.97 -5.31
CA ALA A 270 13.41 1.66 -6.53
C ALA A 270 14.24 2.93 -6.27
N LEU A 271 14.39 3.35 -5.02
CA LEU A 271 15.21 4.49 -4.59
C LEU A 271 16.23 4.02 -3.56
N ASP A 272 17.24 4.87 -3.32
CA ASP A 272 18.22 4.70 -2.25
C ASP A 272 18.39 5.99 -1.43
N ASP A 273 19.09 5.92 -0.31
CA ASP A 273 19.27 7.02 0.63
C ASP A 273 20.07 8.21 0.08
N GLY A 274 20.69 8.07 -1.10
CA GLY A 274 21.33 9.16 -1.82
C GLY A 274 20.42 10.35 -2.10
N VAL A 275 19.09 10.10 -2.16
CA VAL A 275 18.06 11.13 -2.39
C VAL A 275 18.03 12.23 -1.30
N TYR A 276 18.55 11.96 -0.10
CA TYR A 276 18.58 12.91 1.01
C TYR A 276 19.78 13.89 0.97
N TYR A 277 20.76 13.62 0.11
CA TYR A 277 22.02 14.40 0.06
C TYR A 277 22.02 15.48 -1.02
N ASP A 278 20.88 15.78 -1.65
CA ASP A 278 20.77 16.90 -2.57
C ASP A 278 20.97 18.21 -1.80
N PRO A 279 21.84 19.14 -2.28
CA PRO A 279 22.07 20.42 -1.62
C PRO A 279 20.86 21.35 -1.65
N ASP A 280 19.91 21.15 -2.59
CA ASP A 280 18.66 21.88 -2.60
C ASP A 280 17.68 21.25 -1.61
N PHE A 281 17.24 22.04 -0.63
CA PHE A 281 16.32 21.59 0.42
C PHE A 281 15.06 20.93 -0.14
N SER A 282 14.39 21.58 -1.10
CA SER A 282 13.11 21.07 -1.63
C SER A 282 13.31 19.79 -2.43
N SER A 283 14.46 19.62 -3.08
CA SER A 283 14.85 18.39 -3.78
C SER A 283 15.08 17.23 -2.82
N ALA A 284 15.68 17.44 -1.67
CA ALA A 284 15.88 16.41 -0.65
C ALA A 284 14.60 16.18 0.19
N ALA A 285 13.93 17.24 0.63
CA ALA A 285 12.77 17.18 1.51
C ALA A 285 11.60 16.43 0.91
N ARG A 286 11.46 16.43 -0.44
CA ARG A 286 10.39 15.68 -1.14
C ARG A 286 10.43 14.18 -0.86
N TYR A 287 11.57 13.61 -0.46
CA TYR A 287 11.77 12.18 -0.17
C TYR A 287 11.59 11.82 1.30
N VAL A 288 11.36 12.80 2.19
CA VAL A 288 11.18 12.54 3.62
C VAL A 288 9.90 11.72 3.83
N CYS A 289 10.09 10.51 4.36
CA CYS A 289 9.04 9.56 4.78
C CYS A 289 9.54 8.76 5.99
N ALA A 290 8.66 8.10 6.68
CA ALA A 290 9.01 7.31 7.85
C ALA A 290 8.35 5.92 7.83
N PRO A 291 9.17 4.84 7.88
CA PRO A 291 10.65 4.86 8.00
C PRO A 291 11.33 5.45 6.76
N PRO A 292 12.60 5.95 6.88
CA PRO A 292 13.32 6.55 5.76
C PRO A 292 13.66 5.54 4.66
N ILE A 293 13.88 6.04 3.44
CA ILE A 293 14.50 5.29 2.34
C ILE A 293 15.90 4.88 2.77
N ARG A 294 16.28 3.63 2.51
CA ARG A 294 17.53 3.00 2.96
C ARG A 294 18.51 2.82 1.81
N SER A 295 19.63 2.15 2.11
CA SER A 295 20.67 1.84 1.16
C SER A 295 20.19 0.94 0.00
N GLN A 296 20.93 0.96 -1.11
CA GLN A 296 20.71 0.02 -2.21
C GLN A 296 20.84 -1.45 -1.75
N GLU A 297 21.69 -1.75 -0.76
CA GLU A 297 21.85 -3.10 -0.23
C GLU A 297 20.58 -3.58 0.49
N ASP A 298 19.87 -2.69 1.17
CA ASP A 298 18.59 -2.98 1.80
C ASP A 298 17.50 -3.24 0.76
N SER A 299 17.44 -2.41 -0.29
CA SER A 299 16.56 -2.64 -1.44
C SER A 299 16.79 -4.04 -2.06
N GLU A 300 18.04 -4.43 -2.27
CA GLU A 300 18.38 -5.78 -2.75
C GLU A 300 17.93 -6.89 -1.80
N ALA A 301 18.00 -6.67 -0.50
CA ALA A 301 17.50 -7.62 0.49
C ALA A 301 15.99 -7.78 0.42
N LEU A 302 15.25 -6.68 0.25
CA LEU A 302 13.80 -6.69 0.06
C LEU A 302 13.39 -7.44 -1.21
N TRP A 303 14.06 -7.19 -2.34
CA TRP A 303 13.79 -7.92 -3.59
C TRP A 303 14.06 -9.42 -3.47
N LYS A 304 15.13 -9.81 -2.75
CA LYS A 304 15.41 -11.24 -2.46
C LYS A 304 14.31 -11.85 -1.59
N ALA A 305 13.83 -11.12 -0.57
CA ALA A 305 12.75 -11.56 0.31
C ALA A 305 11.42 -11.68 -0.46
N LEU A 306 11.08 -10.75 -1.35
CA LEU A 306 9.92 -10.83 -2.26
C LEU A 306 9.98 -12.09 -3.14
N ARG A 307 11.15 -12.36 -3.75
CA ARG A 307 11.36 -13.54 -4.60
C ARG A 307 11.14 -14.85 -3.85
N ARG A 308 11.53 -14.90 -2.57
CA ARG A 308 11.34 -16.07 -1.68
C ARG A 308 9.94 -16.16 -1.09
N GLY A 309 9.08 -15.16 -1.30
CA GLY A 309 7.76 -15.07 -0.66
C GLY A 309 7.82 -14.71 0.82
N GLU A 310 8.94 -14.19 1.30
CA GLU A 310 9.13 -13.75 2.68
C GLU A 310 8.51 -12.37 2.93
N VAL A 311 8.38 -11.53 1.90
CA VAL A 311 7.57 -10.31 1.86
C VAL A 311 6.33 -10.61 1.01
N GLN A 312 5.14 -10.35 1.55
CA GLN A 312 3.88 -10.74 0.92
C GLN A 312 3.30 -9.67 0.03
N THR A 313 3.39 -8.40 0.43
CA THR A 313 2.70 -7.30 -0.25
C THR A 313 3.62 -6.12 -0.53
N ILE A 314 3.31 -5.39 -1.61
CA ILE A 314 3.92 -4.10 -1.93
C ILE A 314 2.78 -3.09 -1.96
N SER A 315 2.64 -2.30 -0.90
CA SER A 315 1.70 -1.18 -0.79
C SER A 315 2.44 0.15 -0.90
N THR A 316 1.76 1.28 -0.97
CA THR A 316 2.45 2.55 -1.20
C THR A 316 2.85 3.29 0.06
N ASP A 317 2.07 3.14 1.12
CA ASP A 317 2.09 4.10 2.23
C ASP A 317 1.86 5.54 1.70
N HIS A 318 0.91 5.67 0.75
CA HIS A 318 0.59 6.94 0.12
C HIS A 318 0.10 7.94 1.16
N CYS A 319 0.96 8.88 1.49
CA CYS A 319 0.72 9.96 2.43
C CYS A 319 1.28 11.23 1.80
N SER A 320 0.49 11.85 0.92
CA SER A 320 0.95 12.91 0.01
C SER A 320 0.94 14.27 0.68
N PHE A 321 1.97 15.06 0.40
CA PHE A 321 2.09 16.46 0.81
C PHE A 321 2.59 17.28 -0.36
N THR A 322 2.19 18.53 -0.49
CA THR A 322 2.74 19.45 -1.50
C THR A 322 4.18 19.85 -1.12
N LEU A 323 4.93 20.40 -2.09
CA LEU A 323 6.28 20.91 -1.79
C LEU A 323 6.24 22.07 -0.80
N GLU A 324 5.19 22.92 -0.84
CA GLU A 324 4.99 23.99 0.15
C GLU A 324 4.78 23.41 1.57
N GLN A 325 4.06 22.29 1.70
CA GLN A 325 3.94 21.61 2.99
C GLN A 325 5.29 21.03 3.43
N LYS A 326 6.09 20.46 2.53
CA LYS A 326 7.46 20.00 2.84
C LYS A 326 8.35 21.14 3.31
N ASP A 327 8.17 22.33 2.76
CA ASP A 327 8.93 23.53 3.14
C ASP A 327 8.66 24.03 4.57
N MET A 328 7.64 23.53 5.26
CA MET A 328 7.40 23.78 6.68
C MET A 328 8.60 23.36 7.57
N GLY A 329 9.39 22.42 7.09
CA GLY A 329 10.59 21.92 7.79
C GLY A 329 11.89 22.58 7.43
N ARG A 330 11.90 23.70 6.70
CA ARG A 330 13.12 24.36 6.20
C ARG A 330 14.10 24.78 7.30
N ASP A 331 13.59 25.17 8.44
CA ASP A 331 14.40 25.55 9.62
C ASP A 331 14.48 24.45 10.68
N ASP A 332 13.71 23.37 10.53
CA ASP A 332 13.64 22.26 11.47
C ASP A 332 13.18 20.99 10.74
N PHE A 333 14.12 20.07 10.46
CA PHE A 333 13.84 18.87 9.70
C PHE A 333 12.71 18.00 10.28
N THR A 334 12.45 18.11 11.60
CA THR A 334 11.37 17.36 12.25
C THR A 334 9.97 17.87 11.89
N LYS A 335 9.89 19.04 11.25
CA LYS A 335 8.64 19.63 10.75
C LYS A 335 8.37 19.35 9.28
N ILE A 336 9.31 18.67 8.59
CA ILE A 336 9.04 18.18 7.23
C ILE A 336 7.98 17.09 7.34
N PRO A 337 6.77 17.24 6.78
CA PRO A 337 5.76 16.19 6.82
C PRO A 337 6.29 14.90 6.19
N GLY A 338 6.27 13.80 6.97
CA GLY A 338 6.78 12.50 6.54
C GLY A 338 5.74 11.75 5.71
N GLY A 339 5.99 11.59 4.41
CA GLY A 339 5.15 10.82 3.50
C GLY A 339 5.35 11.18 2.03
N LEU A 340 4.96 10.28 1.14
CA LEU A 340 5.18 10.38 -0.30
C LEU A 340 3.89 10.10 -1.08
N PRO A 341 3.67 10.74 -2.25
CA PRO A 341 2.69 10.27 -3.21
C PRO A 341 3.23 9.01 -3.91
N GLY A 342 2.40 7.97 -4.10
CA GLY A 342 2.86 6.71 -4.70
C GLY A 342 1.77 5.87 -5.37
N VAL A 343 0.50 6.05 -5.00
CA VAL A 343 -0.60 5.16 -5.40
C VAL A 343 -0.80 5.08 -6.92
N GLU A 344 -0.51 6.16 -7.64
CA GLU A 344 -0.66 6.27 -9.09
C GLU A 344 0.46 5.56 -9.86
N THR A 345 1.68 5.54 -9.32
CA THR A 345 2.88 5.04 -10.01
C THR A 345 3.30 3.63 -9.59
N ARG A 346 2.75 3.10 -8.50
CA ARG A 346 3.15 1.83 -7.88
C ARG A 346 3.26 0.67 -8.86
N GLY A 347 2.21 0.42 -9.64
CA GLY A 347 2.13 -0.72 -10.57
C GLY A 347 3.24 -0.67 -11.62
N GLU A 348 3.47 0.50 -12.22
CA GLU A 348 4.44 0.70 -13.28
C GLU A 348 5.89 0.68 -12.77
N VAL A 349 6.16 1.30 -11.62
CA VAL A 349 7.49 1.29 -11.00
C VAL A 349 7.88 -0.12 -10.59
N VAL A 350 6.99 -0.83 -9.87
CA VAL A 350 7.26 -2.21 -9.42
C VAL A 350 7.43 -3.15 -10.62
N TYR A 351 6.56 -3.06 -11.63
CA TYR A 351 6.69 -3.87 -12.84
C TYR A 351 8.04 -3.62 -13.54
N THR A 352 8.38 -2.34 -13.71
CA THR A 352 9.61 -1.95 -14.44
C THR A 352 10.86 -2.49 -13.77
N VAL A 353 11.06 -2.25 -12.47
CA VAL A 353 12.25 -2.76 -11.76
C VAL A 353 12.23 -4.29 -11.71
N ALA A 354 11.07 -4.89 -11.41
CA ALA A 354 10.92 -6.34 -11.32
C ALA A 354 11.35 -7.06 -12.60
N ILE A 355 10.92 -6.55 -13.75
CA ILE A 355 11.12 -7.24 -15.04
C ILE A 355 12.46 -6.85 -15.67
N ASN A 356 12.84 -5.57 -15.70
CA ASN A 356 14.09 -5.13 -16.31
C ASN A 356 15.32 -5.70 -15.60
N GLU A 357 15.28 -5.78 -14.28
CA GLU A 357 16.40 -6.27 -13.49
C GLU A 357 16.26 -7.73 -13.07
N ASN A 358 15.25 -8.43 -13.61
CA ASN A 358 14.96 -9.82 -13.28
C ASN A 358 14.85 -10.08 -11.75
N LYS A 359 14.30 -9.10 -11.03
CA LYS A 359 14.13 -9.17 -9.57
C LYS A 359 12.96 -10.07 -9.17
N LEU A 360 11.86 -10.04 -9.97
CA LEU A 360 10.65 -10.79 -9.67
C LEU A 360 9.99 -11.24 -10.99
N SER A 361 9.35 -12.41 -11.00
CA SER A 361 8.56 -12.87 -12.14
C SER A 361 7.21 -12.15 -12.23
N LEU A 362 6.55 -12.20 -13.40
CA LEU A 362 5.17 -11.70 -13.57
C LEU A 362 4.21 -12.26 -12.50
N GLY A 363 4.32 -13.56 -12.22
CA GLY A 363 3.54 -14.19 -11.15
C GLY A 363 3.86 -13.62 -9.77
N GLY A 364 5.12 -13.26 -9.52
CA GLY A 364 5.54 -12.59 -8.29
C GLY A 364 4.95 -11.20 -8.17
N VAL A 365 4.96 -10.41 -9.25
CA VAL A 365 4.31 -9.09 -9.30
C VAL A 365 2.82 -9.22 -9.02
N CYS A 366 2.12 -10.16 -9.68
CA CYS A 366 0.70 -10.43 -9.46
C CYS A 366 0.41 -10.81 -7.99
N ARG A 367 1.25 -11.67 -7.39
CA ARG A 367 1.11 -12.00 -5.96
C ARG A 367 1.22 -10.76 -5.09
N ALA A 368 2.27 -9.97 -5.28
CA ALA A 368 2.57 -8.84 -4.40
C ALA A 368 1.58 -7.68 -4.51
N LEU A 369 1.04 -7.43 -5.72
CA LEU A 369 0.15 -6.29 -5.99
C LEU A 369 -1.36 -6.63 -5.94
N SER A 370 -1.75 -7.91 -6.07
CA SER A 370 -3.15 -8.29 -6.21
C SER A 370 -3.54 -9.49 -5.35
N GLU A 371 -2.92 -10.65 -5.54
CA GLU A 371 -3.38 -11.91 -4.94
C GLU A 371 -3.16 -11.96 -3.43
N ASN A 372 -1.95 -11.64 -2.96
CA ASN A 372 -1.62 -11.68 -1.54
C ASN A 372 -2.37 -10.61 -0.74
N PRO A 373 -2.43 -9.32 -1.16
CA PRO A 373 -3.25 -8.36 -0.43
C PRO A 373 -4.73 -8.77 -0.40
N ALA A 374 -5.28 -9.35 -1.49
CA ALA A 374 -6.65 -9.89 -1.46
C ALA A 374 -6.83 -10.99 -0.42
N LYS A 375 -5.88 -11.92 -0.30
CA LYS A 375 -5.91 -13.00 0.69
C LYS A 375 -5.69 -12.48 2.11
N LEU A 376 -4.67 -11.66 2.31
CA LEU A 376 -4.29 -11.12 3.61
C LEU A 376 -5.43 -10.32 4.25
N TYR A 377 -6.18 -9.60 3.42
CA TYR A 377 -7.24 -8.70 3.89
C TYR A 377 -8.67 -9.19 3.60
N GLY A 378 -8.83 -10.50 3.31
CA GLY A 378 -10.14 -11.16 3.25
C GLY A 378 -11.03 -10.77 2.07
N LEU A 379 -10.43 -10.44 0.92
CA LEU A 379 -11.13 -10.11 -0.33
C LEU A 379 -11.07 -11.23 -1.38
N TYR A 380 -10.17 -12.21 -1.19
CA TYR A 380 -10.02 -13.34 -2.11
C TYR A 380 -11.11 -14.39 -1.90
N PRO A 381 -11.67 -15.02 -2.97
CA PRO A 381 -11.35 -14.89 -4.40
C PRO A 381 -12.24 -13.86 -5.14
N ARG A 382 -13.00 -13.05 -4.44
CA ARG A 382 -13.81 -11.98 -5.06
C ARG A 382 -12.93 -11.01 -5.85
N LYS A 383 -11.76 -10.63 -5.27
CA LYS A 383 -10.72 -9.79 -5.88
C LYS A 383 -9.37 -10.50 -5.84
N GLY A 384 -8.37 -9.94 -6.55
CA GLY A 384 -7.00 -10.48 -6.58
C GLY A 384 -6.79 -11.66 -7.54
N VAL A 385 -7.78 -12.00 -8.35
CA VAL A 385 -7.71 -13.08 -9.34
C VAL A 385 -8.61 -12.78 -10.53
N ILE A 386 -8.21 -13.18 -11.74
CA ILE A 386 -9.09 -13.24 -12.91
C ILE A 386 -9.57 -14.68 -13.04
N ALA A 387 -10.79 -14.95 -12.60
CA ALA A 387 -11.41 -16.27 -12.61
C ALA A 387 -12.94 -16.13 -12.72
N ALA A 388 -13.60 -17.16 -13.25
CA ALA A 388 -15.06 -17.15 -13.34
C ALA A 388 -15.69 -16.90 -11.95
N GLY A 389 -16.58 -15.93 -11.88
CA GLY A 389 -17.27 -15.49 -10.65
C GLY A 389 -16.54 -14.41 -9.84
N SER A 390 -15.25 -14.12 -10.10
CA SER A 390 -14.56 -12.97 -9.49
C SER A 390 -15.13 -11.64 -10.02
N ASP A 391 -14.92 -10.56 -9.27
CA ASP A 391 -15.18 -9.21 -9.80
C ASP A 391 -14.31 -9.01 -11.05
N ALA A 392 -14.87 -8.40 -12.09
CA ALA A 392 -14.14 -8.09 -13.31
C ALA A 392 -13.28 -6.81 -13.12
N ASP A 393 -12.34 -6.91 -12.17
CA ASP A 393 -11.31 -5.91 -11.92
C ASP A 393 -10.06 -6.33 -12.69
N ILE A 394 -9.78 -5.64 -13.78
CA ILE A 394 -8.72 -6.08 -14.71
C ILE A 394 -7.89 -4.87 -15.12
N VAL A 395 -6.57 -5.01 -14.98
CA VAL A 395 -5.59 -4.08 -15.52
C VAL A 395 -5.04 -4.65 -16.83
N VAL A 396 -5.23 -3.92 -17.91
CA VAL A 396 -4.58 -4.19 -19.20
C VAL A 396 -3.27 -3.41 -19.21
N TYR A 397 -2.17 -4.12 -19.04
CA TYR A 397 -0.82 -3.56 -19.04
C TYR A 397 -0.18 -3.81 -20.43
N ASP A 398 0.17 -2.72 -21.11
CA ASP A 398 0.80 -2.79 -22.45
C ASP A 398 2.32 -2.67 -22.31
N PRO A 399 3.08 -3.73 -22.60
CA PRO A 399 4.55 -3.68 -22.55
C PRO A 399 5.18 -2.70 -23.55
N GLY A 400 4.43 -2.30 -24.59
CA GLY A 400 4.89 -1.35 -25.60
C GLY A 400 4.71 0.13 -25.22
N ALA A 401 3.93 0.43 -24.15
CA ALA A 401 3.55 1.79 -23.77
C ALA A 401 4.54 2.42 -22.77
N SER A 402 5.85 2.31 -23.01
CA SER A 402 6.87 2.93 -22.15
C SER A 402 6.82 4.46 -22.21
N HIS A 403 6.92 5.10 -21.04
CA HIS A 403 6.92 6.56 -20.90
C HIS A 403 7.83 7.01 -19.75
N VAL A 404 7.97 8.30 -19.55
CA VAL A 404 8.72 8.88 -18.44
C VAL A 404 7.72 9.45 -17.44
N LEU A 405 7.92 9.16 -16.14
CA LEU A 405 7.07 9.69 -15.09
C LEU A 405 7.48 11.13 -14.78
N HIS A 406 6.52 12.03 -14.80
CA HIS A 406 6.68 13.43 -14.41
C HIS A 406 5.59 13.84 -13.42
N GLY A 407 5.99 14.53 -12.35
CA GLY A 407 5.05 15.04 -11.35
C GLY A 407 3.93 15.90 -11.93
N ALA A 408 4.24 16.67 -12.97
CA ALA A 408 3.26 17.51 -13.68
C ALA A 408 2.14 16.72 -14.38
N ASP A 409 2.36 15.43 -14.68
CA ASP A 409 1.38 14.54 -15.32
C ASP A 409 0.55 13.73 -14.32
N MET A 410 0.88 13.83 -13.02
CA MET A 410 0.19 13.08 -11.97
C MET A 410 -1.15 13.72 -11.59
N LEU A 411 -2.10 12.87 -11.22
CA LEU A 411 -3.41 13.30 -10.72
C LEU A 411 -3.38 13.64 -9.21
N SER A 412 -2.31 13.25 -8.53
CA SER A 412 -2.10 13.61 -7.13
C SER A 412 -1.98 15.11 -6.94
N LYS A 413 -2.65 15.64 -5.92
CA LYS A 413 -2.56 17.06 -5.52
C LYS A 413 -1.21 17.43 -4.92
N ALA A 414 -0.32 16.48 -4.68
CA ALA A 414 1.05 16.75 -4.24
C ALA A 414 1.85 17.56 -5.26
N GLY A 415 1.52 17.45 -6.56
CA GLY A 415 2.17 18.18 -7.65
C GLY A 415 3.59 17.68 -7.97
N TYR A 416 4.00 16.55 -7.42
CA TYR A 416 5.27 15.89 -7.73
C TYR A 416 5.15 14.36 -7.61
N THR A 417 6.17 13.65 -8.08
CA THR A 417 6.34 12.21 -7.82
C THR A 417 7.75 11.96 -7.28
N PRO A 418 7.94 11.02 -6.35
CA PRO A 418 9.29 10.59 -5.94
C PRO A 418 10.05 9.88 -7.06
N PHE A 419 9.38 9.52 -8.14
CA PHE A 419 9.94 8.84 -9.31
C PHE A 419 10.07 9.77 -10.52
N GLU A 420 10.37 11.06 -10.30
CA GLU A 420 10.56 12.05 -11.35
C GLU A 420 11.66 11.60 -12.33
N GLY A 421 11.35 11.62 -13.63
CA GLY A 421 12.27 11.19 -14.70
C GLY A 421 12.43 9.66 -14.83
N PHE A 422 11.75 8.86 -14.02
CA PHE A 422 11.81 7.40 -14.12
C PHE A 422 11.15 6.90 -15.41
N ARG A 423 11.90 6.14 -16.21
CA ARG A 423 11.41 5.55 -17.45
C ARG A 423 10.77 4.20 -17.18
N THR A 424 9.49 4.08 -17.48
CA THR A 424 8.73 2.83 -17.31
C THR A 424 9.03 1.82 -18.43
N ASN A 425 8.84 0.54 -18.15
CA ASN A 425 8.82 -0.54 -19.13
C ASN A 425 7.37 -0.97 -19.38
N GLY A 426 6.72 -0.35 -20.37
CA GLY A 426 5.28 -0.46 -20.58
C GLY A 426 4.48 0.50 -19.68
N GLY A 427 3.17 0.35 -19.70
CA GLY A 427 2.26 1.19 -18.93
C GLY A 427 0.85 0.62 -18.83
N VAL A 428 0.06 1.18 -17.90
CA VAL A 428 -1.37 0.86 -17.74
C VAL A 428 -2.15 1.46 -18.90
N SER A 429 -2.65 0.61 -19.79
CA SER A 429 -3.42 1.01 -20.98
C SER A 429 -4.91 1.13 -20.67
N LYS A 430 -5.52 0.10 -20.05
CA LYS A 430 -6.94 0.11 -19.68
C LYS A 430 -7.11 -0.47 -18.27
N VAL A 431 -8.12 0.03 -17.57
CA VAL A 431 -8.53 -0.52 -16.27
C VAL A 431 -10.04 -0.72 -16.27
N TYR A 432 -10.44 -1.92 -15.92
CA TYR A 432 -11.84 -2.24 -15.66
C TYR A 432 -12.04 -2.41 -14.15
N LEU A 433 -13.06 -1.74 -13.62
CA LEU A 433 -13.56 -1.91 -12.26
C LEU A 433 -14.94 -2.51 -12.33
N ARG A 434 -15.09 -3.73 -11.79
CA ARG A 434 -16.34 -4.49 -11.90
C ARG A 434 -16.95 -4.42 -13.31
N GLY A 435 -16.11 -4.72 -14.31
CA GLY A 435 -16.48 -4.78 -15.72
C GLY A 435 -16.71 -3.44 -16.42
N GLN A 436 -16.63 -2.33 -15.71
CA GLN A 436 -16.78 -0.99 -16.29
C GLN A 436 -15.41 -0.38 -16.59
N LEU A 437 -15.23 0.10 -17.82
CA LEU A 437 -13.99 0.76 -18.24
C LEU A 437 -13.82 2.07 -17.47
N GLN A 438 -12.72 2.17 -16.71
CA GLN A 438 -12.38 3.34 -15.91
C GLN A 438 -11.21 4.11 -16.49
N VAL A 439 -10.27 3.40 -17.12
CA VAL A 439 -9.09 4.00 -17.76
C VAL A 439 -9.00 3.51 -19.19
N ASP A 440 -8.73 4.41 -20.12
CA ASP A 440 -8.47 4.13 -21.53
C ASP A 440 -7.30 4.97 -22.03
N GLY A 441 -6.29 4.33 -22.64
CA GLY A 441 -5.07 4.99 -23.10
C GLY A 441 -4.35 5.75 -21.98
N GLY A 442 -4.33 5.22 -20.75
CA GLY A 442 -3.73 5.84 -19.58
C GLY A 442 -4.50 7.06 -19.02
N LYS A 443 -5.71 7.32 -19.52
CA LYS A 443 -6.56 8.44 -19.05
C LYS A 443 -7.79 7.92 -18.33
N VAL A 444 -8.16 8.55 -17.23
CA VAL A 444 -9.41 8.23 -16.51
C VAL A 444 -10.59 8.71 -17.36
N VAL A 445 -11.44 7.76 -17.77
CA VAL A 445 -12.64 7.97 -18.58
C VAL A 445 -13.93 7.64 -17.82
N GLY A 446 -13.81 6.88 -16.73
CA GLY A 446 -14.92 6.51 -15.85
C GLY A 446 -15.21 7.55 -14.77
N GLY A 447 -16.17 7.22 -13.92
CA GLY A 447 -16.65 8.09 -12.83
C GLY A 447 -16.41 7.50 -11.43
N LYS A 448 -16.94 8.21 -10.43
CA LYS A 448 -16.93 7.81 -9.02
C LYS A 448 -17.89 6.63 -8.81
N MET A 449 -17.39 5.42 -8.93
CA MET A 449 -18.19 4.20 -8.76
C MET A 449 -17.66 3.25 -7.68
N GLY A 450 -16.67 3.69 -6.93
CA GLY A 450 -16.10 2.94 -5.82
C GLY A 450 -17.15 2.58 -4.77
N LYS A 451 -17.08 1.36 -4.27
CA LYS A 451 -17.96 0.83 -3.22
C LYS A 451 -17.14 0.45 -1.99
N TYR A 452 -17.70 0.70 -0.82
CA TYR A 452 -17.13 0.15 0.41
C TYR A 452 -17.17 -1.38 0.40
N LEU A 453 -16.06 -2.00 0.76
CA LEU A 453 -15.91 -3.44 0.79
C LEU A 453 -15.86 -3.95 2.23
N LYS A 454 -16.91 -4.63 2.68
CA LYS A 454 -16.80 -5.46 3.88
C LYS A 454 -15.84 -6.61 3.60
N ARG A 455 -14.85 -6.76 4.48
CA ARG A 455 -13.78 -7.74 4.33
C ARG A 455 -13.97 -8.92 5.26
N GLY A 456 -13.50 -10.09 4.83
CA GLY A 456 -13.44 -11.30 5.64
C GLY A 456 -12.14 -11.41 6.45
N LYS A 457 -11.95 -12.57 7.07
CA LYS A 457 -10.71 -12.91 7.79
C LYS A 457 -9.55 -13.12 6.81
N CYS A 458 -8.33 -13.02 7.32
CA CYS A 458 -7.12 -13.38 6.59
C CYS A 458 -7.22 -14.83 6.07
N ALA A 459 -6.86 -15.02 4.80
CA ALA A 459 -6.86 -16.31 4.10
C ALA A 459 -5.47 -16.63 3.50
N LEU A 460 -4.39 -15.95 3.94
CA LEU A 460 -3.02 -16.16 3.48
C LEU A 460 -2.27 -17.16 4.39
#